data_f681acfa62b94bf02b95be290fca746d
#
_entry.id   f681acfa62b94bf02b95be290fca746d
#
_cell.length_a   1.000
_cell.length_b   1.000
_cell.length_c   1.000
_cell.angle_alpha   90.00
_cell.angle_beta   90.00
_cell.angle_gamma   90.00
#
_symmetry.space_group_name_H-M   'P 1'
#
loop_
_entity.id
_entity.type
_entity.pdbx_description
1 polymer ?
#
loop_
_entity_poly.entity_id
_entity_poly.type
_entity_poly.pdbx_seq_one_letter_code
_entity_poly.pdbx_strand_id
1 'polypeptide(L)' 'MSSEQFHLTFPDGVEREHTVAMLRTSFPVHLNIRRANAEPDASWYIVELTGEDDEIERAVAWLLDLDVAVDRVPIDG' A
#
# COMPACT_ATOMS: atom_id res chain seq x y z
N MET A 1 16.80 7.03 -2.38
CA MET A 1 15.85 5.91 -2.54
C MET A 1 15.61 5.27 -1.19
N SER A 2 14.37 5.04 -0.85
CA SER A 2 13.97 4.53 0.45
C SER A 2 13.03 3.34 0.30
N SER A 3 12.93 2.56 1.38
CA SER A 3 11.95 1.48 1.47
C SER A 3 11.17 1.68 2.76
N GLU A 4 9.84 1.63 2.67
CA GLU A 4 8.97 1.75 3.82
C GLU A 4 7.87 0.70 3.75
N GLN A 5 7.45 0.21 4.90
CA GLN A 5 6.47 -0.84 5.00
C GLN A 5 5.19 -0.31 5.62
N PHE A 6 4.05 -0.66 5.03
CA PHE A 6 2.74 -0.16 5.46
C PHE A 6 1.73 -1.29 5.56
N HIS A 7 0.86 -1.18 6.54
CA HIS A 7 -0.34 -1.99 6.64
C HIS A 7 -1.48 -1.19 6.01
N LEU A 8 -2.05 -1.72 4.94
CA LEU A 8 -3.14 -1.06 4.21
C LEU A 8 -4.43 -1.81 4.51
N THR A 9 -5.44 -1.08 4.99
CA THR A 9 -6.77 -1.64 5.19
C THR A 9 -7.71 -0.99 4.19
N PHE A 10 -8.37 -1.81 3.38
CA PHE A 10 -9.21 -1.35 2.27
C PHE A 10 -10.67 -1.33 2.72
N PRO A 11 -11.40 -0.21 2.49
CA PRO A 11 -12.81 -0.14 2.84
C PRO A 11 -13.67 -0.92 1.84
N ASP A 12 -14.92 -1.16 2.19
CA ASP A 12 -15.87 -1.79 1.29
C ASP A 12 -15.97 -0.98 -0.01
N GLY A 13 -16.00 -1.68 -1.13
CA GLY A 13 -16.07 -1.05 -2.44
C GLY A 13 -14.74 -0.69 -3.05
N VAL A 14 -13.65 -0.79 -2.31
CA VAL A 14 -12.29 -0.57 -2.82
C VAL A 14 -11.58 -1.92 -2.88
N GLU A 15 -11.42 -2.44 -4.10
CA GLU A 15 -10.81 -3.74 -4.28
C GLU A 15 -9.28 -3.62 -4.21
N ARG A 16 -8.68 -4.42 -3.33
CA ARG A 16 -7.25 -4.31 -3.04
C ARG A 16 -6.35 -4.65 -4.22
N GLU A 17 -6.68 -5.69 -4.99
CA GLU A 17 -5.85 -6.09 -6.12
C GLU A 17 -5.85 -5.02 -7.21
N HIS A 18 -7.02 -4.45 -7.50
CA HIS A 18 -7.17 -3.39 -8.47
C HIS A 18 -6.43 -2.13 -8.02
N THR A 19 -6.55 -1.79 -6.74
CA THR A 19 -5.90 -0.60 -6.18
C THR A 19 -4.38 -0.72 -6.26
N VAL A 20 -3.84 -1.88 -5.93
CA VAL A 20 -2.39 -2.14 -6.03
C VAL A 20 -1.91 -2.05 -7.47
N ALA A 21 -2.68 -2.62 -8.42
CA ALA A 21 -2.32 -2.54 -9.84
C ALA A 21 -2.29 -1.09 -10.32
N MET A 22 -3.27 -0.28 -9.92
CA MET A 22 -3.31 1.14 -10.27
C MET A 22 -2.15 1.91 -9.65
N LEU A 23 -1.81 1.62 -8.41
CA LEU A 23 -0.69 2.28 -7.76
C LEU A 23 0.61 2.01 -8.51
N ARG A 24 0.83 0.76 -8.91
CA ARG A 24 2.04 0.37 -9.64
C ARG A 24 2.19 1.10 -10.97
N THR A 25 1.07 1.39 -11.63
CA THR A 25 1.11 2.08 -12.94
C THR A 25 1.11 3.60 -12.79
N SER A 26 0.65 4.12 -11.66
CA SER A 26 0.50 5.57 -11.47
C SER A 26 1.72 6.23 -10.83
N PHE A 27 2.53 5.47 -10.11
CA PHE A 27 3.67 6.02 -9.37
C PHE A 27 4.93 5.23 -9.67
N PRO A 28 6.09 5.91 -9.78
CA PRO A 28 7.38 5.24 -10.01
C PRO A 28 7.93 4.67 -8.71
N VAL A 29 7.14 3.82 -8.05
CA VAL A 29 7.55 3.11 -6.84
C VAL A 29 7.41 1.63 -7.09
N HIS A 30 8.29 0.86 -6.46
CA HIS A 30 8.18 -0.59 -6.49
C HIS A 30 7.36 -1.02 -5.29
N LEU A 31 6.27 -1.75 -5.54
CA LEU A 31 5.42 -2.27 -4.47
C LEU A 31 5.58 -3.78 -4.38
N ASN A 32 5.93 -4.26 -3.21
CA ASN A 32 6.05 -5.68 -2.92
C ASN A 32 5.05 -6.04 -1.82
N ILE A 33 4.16 -6.98 -2.11
CA ILE A 33 3.20 -7.45 -1.10
C ILE A 33 3.92 -8.44 -0.19
N ARG A 34 4.04 -8.08 1.10
CA ARG A 34 4.73 -8.90 2.08
C ARG A 34 3.79 -9.89 2.74
N ARG A 35 2.56 -9.47 3.00
CA ARG A 35 1.54 -10.30 3.62
C ARG A 35 0.16 -9.88 3.13
N ALA A 36 -0.77 -10.84 3.15
CA ALA A 36 -2.17 -10.59 2.85
C ALA A 36 -3.02 -11.47 3.74
N ASN A 37 -4.21 -10.98 4.10
CA ASN A 37 -5.15 -11.82 4.82
C ASN A 37 -5.83 -12.80 3.86
N ALA A 38 -6.21 -13.97 4.39
CA ALA A 38 -6.93 -14.98 3.62
C ALA A 38 -8.44 -14.93 3.85
N GLU A 39 -8.89 -14.14 4.82
CA GLU A 39 -10.30 -14.09 5.18
C GLU A 39 -11.07 -13.11 4.30
N PRO A 40 -12.28 -13.49 3.84
CA PRO A 40 -13.04 -12.62 2.94
C PRO A 40 -13.59 -11.36 3.59
N ASP A 41 -13.77 -11.36 4.91
CA ASP A 41 -14.38 -10.23 5.62
C ASP A 41 -13.40 -9.12 5.96
N ALA A 42 -12.10 -9.41 5.90
CA ALA A 42 -11.07 -8.43 6.17
C ALA A 42 -10.23 -8.25 4.91
N SER A 43 -10.07 -7.02 4.47
CA SER A 43 -9.29 -6.73 3.28
C SER A 43 -8.10 -5.87 3.65
N TRP A 44 -6.92 -6.49 3.75
CA TRP A 44 -5.72 -5.76 4.06
C TRP A 44 -4.51 -6.40 3.39
N TYR A 45 -3.49 -5.56 3.17
CA TYR A 45 -2.18 -5.99 2.73
C TYR A 45 -1.12 -5.34 3.61
N ILE A 46 -0.02 -6.04 3.84
CA ILE A 46 1.22 -5.40 4.29
C ILE A 46 2.12 -5.32 3.06
N VAL A 47 2.47 -4.10 2.69
CA VAL A 47 3.25 -3.84 1.48
C VAL A 47 4.54 -3.10 1.82
N GLU A 48 5.56 -3.31 0.99
CA GLU A 48 6.79 -2.53 1.04
C GLU A 48 6.85 -1.66 -0.21
N LEU A 49 7.00 -0.35 -0.01
CA LEU A 49 7.17 0.60 -1.10
C LEU A 49 8.62 1.05 -1.15
N THR A 50 9.23 0.93 -2.32
CA THR A 50 10.60 1.35 -2.56
C THR A 50 10.62 2.39 -3.66
N GLY A 51 11.30 3.50 -3.44
CA GLY A 51 11.39 4.58 -4.39
C GLY A 51 11.90 5.86 -3.75
N GLU A 52 11.76 6.98 -4.46
CA GLU A 52 12.10 8.28 -3.91
C GLU A 52 11.11 8.64 -2.80
N ASP A 53 11.58 9.33 -1.77
CA ASP A 53 10.76 9.66 -0.62
C ASP A 53 9.49 10.41 -1.00
N ASP A 54 9.60 11.39 -1.89
CA ASP A 54 8.44 12.18 -2.34
C ASP A 54 7.45 11.33 -3.13
N GLU A 55 7.92 10.36 -3.89
CA GLU A 55 7.03 9.48 -4.64
C GLU A 55 6.29 8.50 -3.73
N ILE A 56 6.96 8.02 -2.68
CA ILE A 56 6.32 7.18 -1.67
C ILE A 56 5.23 8.00 -0.96
N GLU A 57 5.52 9.25 -0.59
CA GLU A 57 4.53 10.12 0.06
C GLU A 57 3.33 10.38 -0.83
N ARG A 58 3.55 10.59 -2.13
CA ARG A 58 2.47 10.82 -3.08
C ARG A 58 1.59 9.57 -3.23
N ALA A 59 2.20 8.39 -3.28
CA ALA A 59 1.46 7.14 -3.35
C ALA A 59 0.61 6.95 -2.10
N VAL A 60 1.16 7.24 -0.92
CA VAL A 60 0.41 7.16 0.34
C VAL A 60 -0.76 8.15 0.34
N ALA A 61 -0.54 9.38 -0.11
CA ALA A 61 -1.59 10.39 -0.18
C ALA A 61 -2.72 9.93 -1.12
N TRP A 62 -2.37 9.30 -2.23
CA TRP A 62 -3.35 8.76 -3.16
C TRP A 62 -4.19 7.66 -2.52
N LEU A 63 -3.56 6.77 -1.74
CA LEU A 63 -4.29 5.73 -1.02
C LEU A 63 -5.24 6.32 0.01
N LEU A 64 -4.80 7.35 0.74
CA LEU A 64 -5.65 8.02 1.72
C LEU A 64 -6.87 8.68 1.06
N ASP A 65 -6.70 9.23 -0.15
CA ASP A 65 -7.81 9.81 -0.91
C ASP A 65 -8.86 8.76 -1.31
N LEU A 66 -8.47 7.49 -1.37
CA LEU A 66 -9.39 6.38 -1.64
C LEU A 66 -10.01 5.81 -0.36
N ASP A 67 -9.79 6.45 0.78
CA ASP A 67 -10.24 6.01 2.10
C ASP A 67 -9.57 4.72 2.57
N VAL A 68 -8.42 4.39 1.99
CA VAL A 68 -7.60 3.28 2.48
C VAL A 68 -6.89 3.72 3.75
N ALA A 69 -7.00 2.95 4.81
CA ALA A 69 -6.25 3.22 6.04
C ALA A 69 -4.80 2.78 5.84
N VAL A 70 -3.87 3.69 6.11
CA VAL A 70 -2.44 3.46 5.89
C VAL A 70 -1.72 3.59 7.23
N ASP A 71 -1.17 2.48 7.70
CA ASP A 71 -0.41 2.45 8.96
C ASP A 71 1.02 2.02 8.67
N ARG A 72 1.98 2.80 9.17
CA ARG A 72 3.39 2.44 8.98
C ARG A 72 3.75 1.25 9.86
N VAL A 73 4.43 0.28 9.27
CA VAL A 73 4.90 -0.91 9.97
C VAL A 73 6.43 -0.89 9.95
N PRO A 74 7.09 -1.03 11.11
CA PRO A 74 8.55 -1.07 11.12
C PRO A 74 9.08 -2.23 10.28
N ILE A 75 10.16 -1.97 9.53
CA ILE A 75 10.86 -3.02 8.80
C ILE A 75 11.78 -3.72 9.80
N ASP A 76 11.56 -5.01 9.99
CA ASP A 76 12.42 -5.83 10.83
C ASP A 76 13.71 -6.11 10.07
N GLY A 77 14.76 -5.52 10.59
CA GLY A 77 16.05 -5.54 9.93
C GLY A 77 16.83 -6.81 9.99
#